data_555e6b355a5595638037f7f720dc5d0b
#
_entry.id   555e6b355a5595638037f7f720dc5d0b
#
_cell.length_a   1.000
_cell.length_b   1.000
_cell.length_c   1.000
_cell.angle_alpha   90.00
_cell.angle_beta   90.00
_cell.angle_gamma   90.00
#
_symmetry.space_group_name_H-M   'P 1'
#
loop_
_entity.id
_entity.type
_entity.pdbx_description
1 polymer ?
#
loop_
_entity_poly.entity_id
_entity_poly.type
_entity_poly.pdbx_seq_one_letter_code
_entity_poly.pdbx_strand_id
1 'polypeptide(L)'
;MFAPIVRQHPGPALVTSTKPDLFELSATERVRRGPVRVLDPDRLAPSGTRVRWSPVAGCEDSRVAERRAQALVAASGDDTGSTAQFFRQSAADVLKGYLHAAALDGRTMRDVLAWSARPTDPTPMRILAENPGTAVDWAGTIGTHTSGAEQTTSGVMRTLARALACFGHSDVMEMCCPAPGEQFDVDEFLASSATVYLLGKQPSAGAGGVAPLLTAFAEELLDAAERVAAGRSGRRLDPPLLALLDEAPSICPIPSLPQRLADGRGRGVVVMYGMQSPAQARDRWGPNGAEAMNDATTVSVILRGLRSVDDLEDLERLCGQCRIQRHSKSDSVGGRSVTVASELEPVVTVAEIRSLEVGVGLVLWDDFPQVLAYLPGLWEDRKGWKAISVEEAATRAANDAARHPAALTRILVE
;
A
#
# COMPACT_ATOMS: atom_id res chain seq x y z
N MET A 1 16.13 -5.87 -0.39
CA MET A 1 15.44 -6.42 0.81
C MET A 1 14.13 -7.13 0.44
N PHE A 2 13.17 -6.50 -0.23
CA PHE A 2 11.83 -7.06 -0.46
C PHE A 2 11.79 -8.25 -1.44
N ALA A 3 12.52 -8.21 -2.55
CA ALA A 3 12.46 -9.27 -3.56
C ALA A 3 12.75 -10.69 -3.04
N PRO A 4 13.77 -10.95 -2.19
CA PRO A 4 13.97 -12.28 -1.60
C PRO A 4 12.77 -12.76 -0.79
N ILE A 5 12.12 -11.87 -0.04
CA ILE A 5 10.95 -12.19 0.80
C ILE A 5 9.78 -12.60 -0.08
N VAL A 6 9.45 -11.81 -1.12
CA VAL A 6 8.41 -12.15 -2.10
C VAL A 6 8.68 -13.49 -2.77
N ARG A 7 9.92 -13.71 -3.24
CA ARG A 7 10.33 -14.96 -3.92
C ARG A 7 10.14 -16.19 -3.04
N GLN A 8 10.45 -16.09 -1.75
CA GLN A 8 10.46 -17.24 -0.82
C GLN A 8 9.11 -17.49 -0.13
N HIS A 9 8.20 -16.50 -0.14
CA HIS A 9 6.93 -16.61 0.56
C HIS A 9 6.09 -17.79 0.04
N PRO A 10 5.59 -18.69 0.92
CA PRO A 10 4.89 -19.91 0.50
C PRO A 10 3.42 -19.69 0.11
N GLY A 11 2.78 -18.65 0.64
CA GLY A 11 1.35 -18.39 0.49
C GLY A 11 1.00 -17.32 -0.54
N PRO A 12 -0.25 -16.84 -0.54
CA PRO A 12 -0.68 -15.71 -1.36
C PRO A 12 0.12 -14.46 -1.01
N ALA A 13 0.38 -13.62 -2.01
CA ALA A 13 1.12 -12.38 -1.81
C ALA A 13 0.48 -11.21 -2.57
N LEU A 14 0.23 -10.12 -1.84
CA LEU A 14 -0.09 -8.80 -2.36
C LEU A 14 1.18 -7.96 -2.32
N VAL A 15 1.61 -7.41 -3.44
CA VAL A 15 2.86 -6.66 -3.54
C VAL A 15 2.61 -5.34 -4.25
N THR A 16 2.92 -4.22 -3.61
CA THR A 16 2.86 -2.89 -4.26
C THR A 16 4.24 -2.43 -4.69
N SER A 17 4.34 -1.67 -5.78
CA SER A 17 5.58 -0.98 -6.15
C SER A 17 5.31 0.22 -7.08
N THR A 18 6.17 1.23 -6.98
CA THR A 18 6.18 2.39 -7.90
C THR A 18 6.95 2.12 -9.19
N LYS A 19 7.65 0.99 -9.28
CA LYS A 19 8.51 0.59 -10.37
C LYS A 19 8.29 -0.88 -10.73
N PRO A 20 8.64 -1.31 -11.94
CA PRO A 20 8.51 -2.71 -12.35
C PRO A 20 9.61 -3.63 -11.79
N ASP A 21 10.67 -3.09 -11.17
CA ASP A 21 11.83 -3.84 -10.71
C ASP A 21 11.50 -4.97 -9.73
N LEU A 22 10.65 -4.70 -8.74
CA LEU A 22 10.23 -5.74 -7.78
C LEU A 22 9.44 -6.86 -8.46
N PHE A 23 8.59 -6.52 -9.44
CA PHE A 23 7.89 -7.50 -10.28
C PHE A 23 8.89 -8.30 -11.13
N GLU A 24 9.80 -7.64 -11.84
CA GLU A 24 10.80 -8.28 -12.70
C GLU A 24 11.72 -9.24 -11.92
N LEU A 25 12.11 -8.85 -10.69
CA LEU A 25 12.98 -9.65 -9.84
C LEU A 25 12.29 -10.84 -9.16
N SER A 26 10.97 -10.86 -9.07
CA SER A 26 10.26 -11.87 -8.28
C SER A 26 9.20 -12.67 -9.03
N ALA A 27 8.63 -12.14 -10.11
CA ALA A 27 7.49 -12.75 -10.81
C ALA A 27 7.79 -14.16 -11.34
N THR A 28 8.95 -14.39 -11.92
CA THR A 28 9.33 -15.69 -12.49
C THR A 28 9.35 -16.81 -11.43
N GLU A 29 9.87 -16.51 -10.24
CA GLU A 29 9.85 -17.46 -9.14
C GLU A 29 8.42 -17.64 -8.58
N ARG A 30 7.64 -16.56 -8.54
CA ARG A 30 6.24 -16.61 -8.09
C ARG A 30 5.35 -17.43 -9.03
N VAL A 31 5.57 -17.39 -10.35
CA VAL A 31 4.85 -18.22 -11.34
C VAL A 31 5.05 -19.73 -11.07
N ARG A 32 6.21 -20.14 -10.54
CA ARG A 32 6.47 -21.54 -10.16
C ARG A 32 5.64 -21.98 -8.94
N ARG A 33 5.16 -21.05 -8.13
CA ARG A 33 4.37 -21.31 -6.92
C ARG A 33 2.88 -21.21 -7.15
N GLY A 34 2.45 -20.31 -8.03
CA GLY A 34 1.04 -20.09 -8.34
C GLY A 34 0.82 -18.99 -9.38
N PRO A 35 -0.42 -18.71 -9.71
CA PRO A 35 -0.76 -17.66 -10.67
C PRO A 35 -0.20 -16.29 -10.27
N VAL A 36 0.34 -15.57 -11.24
CA VAL A 36 0.79 -14.17 -11.08
C VAL A 36 -0.15 -13.27 -11.85
N ARG A 37 -0.66 -12.26 -11.17
CA ARG A 37 -1.58 -11.24 -11.70
C ARG A 37 -1.00 -9.86 -11.48
N VAL A 38 -1.36 -8.91 -12.34
CA VAL A 38 -0.88 -7.52 -12.25
C VAL A 38 -2.05 -6.55 -12.40
N LEU A 39 -2.25 -5.70 -11.41
CA LEU A 39 -3.09 -4.52 -11.50
C LEU A 39 -2.18 -3.33 -11.78
N ASP A 40 -2.11 -2.90 -13.02
CA ASP A 40 -1.15 -1.92 -13.53
C ASP A 40 -1.84 -0.87 -14.41
N PRO A 41 -2.56 0.08 -13.81
CA PRO A 41 -3.24 1.13 -14.55
C PRO A 41 -2.28 2.10 -15.24
N ASP A 42 -1.03 2.21 -14.78
CA ASP A 42 0.01 3.09 -15.36
C ASP A 42 0.89 2.39 -16.42
N ARG A 43 0.60 1.11 -16.73
CA ARG A 43 1.33 0.31 -17.73
C ARG A 43 2.83 0.25 -17.48
N LEU A 44 3.23 0.08 -16.22
CA LEU A 44 4.63 -0.04 -15.81
C LEU A 44 5.21 -1.41 -16.19
N ALA A 45 4.43 -2.49 -15.99
CA ALA A 45 4.79 -3.83 -16.40
C ALA A 45 4.02 -4.22 -17.66
N PRO A 46 4.71 -4.47 -18.76
CA PRO A 46 4.05 -4.72 -20.04
C PRO A 46 3.57 -6.16 -20.22
N SER A 47 4.06 -7.10 -19.42
CA SER A 47 3.63 -8.49 -19.44
C SER A 47 2.97 -8.89 -18.12
N GLY A 48 2.19 -9.94 -18.18
CA GLY A 48 1.47 -10.51 -17.05
C GLY A 48 -0.04 -10.52 -17.26
N THR A 49 -0.72 -11.48 -16.64
CA THR A 49 -2.18 -11.55 -16.70
C THR A 49 -2.75 -10.40 -15.88
N ARG A 50 -3.42 -9.48 -16.56
CA ARG A 50 -3.98 -8.28 -15.93
C ARG A 50 -5.16 -8.64 -15.04
N VAL A 51 -5.21 -8.01 -13.89
CA VAL A 51 -6.39 -8.04 -13.02
C VAL A 51 -7.49 -7.23 -13.68
N ARG A 52 -8.70 -7.80 -13.74
CA ARG A 52 -9.93 -7.09 -14.03
C ARG A 52 -10.79 -7.13 -12.77
N TRP A 53 -11.10 -5.98 -12.22
CA TRP A 53 -11.80 -5.88 -10.95
C TRP A 53 -12.73 -4.66 -10.91
N SER A 54 -14.01 -4.90 -10.65
CA SER A 54 -15.00 -3.85 -10.54
C SER A 54 -15.06 -3.28 -9.11
N PRO A 55 -14.84 -1.98 -8.91
CA PRO A 55 -15.09 -1.32 -7.63
C PRO A 55 -16.54 -1.34 -7.20
N VAL A 56 -17.49 -1.65 -8.09
CA VAL A 56 -18.92 -1.75 -7.80
C VAL A 56 -19.31 -3.12 -7.30
N ALA A 57 -18.59 -4.17 -7.70
CA ALA A 57 -18.91 -5.55 -7.33
C ALA A 57 -18.91 -5.76 -5.81
N GLY A 58 -19.98 -6.38 -5.28
CA GLY A 58 -20.14 -6.60 -3.83
C GLY A 58 -20.70 -5.40 -3.07
N CYS A 59 -20.87 -4.25 -3.72
CA CYS A 59 -21.45 -3.06 -3.08
C CYS A 59 -22.97 -3.13 -2.86
N GLU A 60 -23.61 -4.25 -3.17
CA GLU A 60 -24.96 -4.60 -2.70
C GLU A 60 -25.00 -4.70 -1.16
N ASP A 61 -23.88 -5.11 -0.56
CA ASP A 61 -23.65 -4.93 0.88
C ASP A 61 -23.19 -3.48 1.14
N SER A 62 -24.03 -2.75 1.89
CA SER A 62 -23.74 -1.36 2.25
C SER A 62 -22.41 -1.17 3.00
N ARG A 63 -21.98 -2.16 3.79
CA ARG A 63 -20.69 -2.10 4.51
C ARG A 63 -19.52 -2.18 3.53
N VAL A 64 -19.64 -2.97 2.47
CA VAL A 64 -18.64 -3.04 1.39
C VAL A 64 -18.58 -1.71 0.66
N ALA A 65 -19.74 -1.14 0.28
CA ALA A 65 -19.83 0.14 -0.39
C ALA A 65 -19.18 1.27 0.44
N GLU A 66 -19.44 1.30 1.74
CA GLU A 66 -18.88 2.30 2.65
C GLU A 66 -17.36 2.20 2.76
N ARG A 67 -16.80 1.02 3.05
CA ARG A 67 -15.34 0.83 3.13
C ARG A 67 -14.64 1.16 1.81
N ARG A 68 -15.23 0.75 0.68
CA ARG A 68 -14.68 1.02 -0.65
C ARG A 68 -14.67 2.50 -1.00
N ALA A 69 -15.74 3.21 -0.68
CA ALA A 69 -15.81 4.66 -0.84
C ALA A 69 -14.76 5.37 0.02
N GLN A 70 -14.61 4.97 1.28
CA GLN A 70 -13.58 5.49 2.18
C GLN A 70 -12.17 5.25 1.63
N ALA A 71 -11.87 4.04 1.14
CA ALA A 71 -10.57 3.73 0.57
C ALA A 71 -10.25 4.55 -0.68
N LEU A 72 -11.22 4.69 -1.60
CA LEU A 72 -11.07 5.50 -2.81
C LEU A 72 -10.81 6.97 -2.49
N VAL A 73 -11.57 7.53 -1.56
CA VAL A 73 -11.47 8.96 -1.23
C VAL A 73 -10.23 9.26 -0.37
N ALA A 74 -9.89 8.42 0.61
CA ALA A 74 -8.73 8.63 1.47
C ALA A 74 -7.42 8.66 0.68
N ALA A 75 -7.31 7.88 -0.39
CA ALA A 75 -6.12 7.81 -1.24
C ALA A 75 -6.02 8.96 -2.26
N SER A 76 -7.00 9.86 -2.33
CA SER A 76 -7.08 10.88 -3.40
C SER A 76 -6.34 12.18 -3.11
N GLY A 77 -5.81 12.41 -1.91
CA GLY A 77 -5.15 13.67 -1.57
C GLY A 77 -4.34 13.64 -0.28
N ASP A 78 -3.47 14.62 -0.14
CA ASP A 78 -2.50 14.74 0.96
C ASP A 78 -2.91 15.77 2.03
N ASP A 79 -4.00 16.52 1.83
CA ASP A 79 -4.44 17.55 2.75
C ASP A 79 -4.97 16.95 4.06
N THR A 80 -4.36 17.29 5.20
CA THR A 80 -4.74 16.78 6.54
C THR A 80 -5.53 17.77 7.40
N GLY A 81 -5.77 18.97 6.91
CA GLY A 81 -6.55 19.99 7.64
C GLY A 81 -8.00 19.57 7.89
N SER A 82 -8.61 20.10 8.96
CA SER A 82 -10.01 19.78 9.36
C SER A 82 -11.03 20.03 8.23
N THR A 83 -10.83 21.08 7.45
CA THR A 83 -11.67 21.40 6.29
C THR A 83 -11.54 20.33 5.18
N ALA A 84 -10.31 19.87 4.90
CA ALA A 84 -10.09 18.81 3.92
C ALA A 84 -10.67 17.48 4.40
N GLN A 85 -10.58 17.17 5.69
CA GLN A 85 -11.21 16.00 6.28
C GLN A 85 -12.74 16.03 6.14
N PHE A 86 -13.37 17.17 6.39
CA PHE A 86 -14.81 17.34 6.16
C PHE A 86 -15.19 17.05 4.71
N PHE A 87 -14.48 17.62 3.73
CA PHE A 87 -14.78 17.38 2.32
C PHE A 87 -14.54 15.93 1.90
N ARG A 88 -13.51 15.28 2.43
CA ARG A 88 -13.27 13.84 2.17
C ARG A 88 -14.39 12.98 2.75
N GLN A 89 -14.81 13.23 3.99
CA GLN A 89 -15.91 12.47 4.59
C GLN A 89 -17.19 12.65 3.79
N SER A 90 -17.54 13.89 3.44
CA SER A 90 -18.73 14.17 2.63
C SER A 90 -18.67 13.56 1.22
N ALA A 91 -17.48 13.55 0.59
CA ALA A 91 -17.29 12.90 -0.70
C ALA A 91 -17.41 11.37 -0.60
N ALA A 92 -16.90 10.76 0.48
CA ALA A 92 -17.07 9.34 0.74
C ALA A 92 -18.54 8.99 0.99
N ASP A 93 -19.30 9.85 1.67
CA ASP A 93 -20.74 9.67 1.90
C ASP A 93 -21.55 9.71 0.60
N VAL A 94 -21.20 10.58 -0.34
CA VAL A 94 -21.81 10.56 -1.69
C VAL A 94 -21.40 9.32 -2.46
N LEU A 95 -20.08 8.98 -2.46
CA LEU A 95 -19.56 7.87 -3.24
C LEU A 95 -20.11 6.53 -2.78
N LYS A 96 -20.25 6.29 -1.46
CA LYS A 96 -20.84 5.03 -0.96
C LYS A 96 -22.26 4.83 -1.49
N GLY A 97 -23.05 5.91 -1.54
CA GLY A 97 -24.41 5.87 -2.11
C GLY A 97 -24.39 5.58 -3.61
N TYR A 98 -23.47 6.17 -4.37
CA TYR A 98 -23.33 5.89 -5.80
C TYR A 98 -22.91 4.45 -6.09
N LEU A 99 -21.91 3.92 -5.34
CA LEU A 99 -21.47 2.53 -5.49
C LEU A 99 -22.59 1.55 -5.14
N HIS A 100 -23.32 1.81 -4.05
CA HIS A 100 -24.43 0.97 -3.61
C HIS A 100 -25.60 0.99 -4.63
N ALA A 101 -25.99 2.18 -5.10
CA ALA A 101 -27.01 2.31 -6.14
C ALA A 101 -26.60 1.58 -7.44
N ALA A 102 -25.35 1.71 -7.84
CA ALA A 102 -24.85 1.04 -9.04
C ALA A 102 -24.90 -0.49 -8.90
N ALA A 103 -24.50 -1.02 -7.75
CA ALA A 103 -24.54 -2.47 -7.48
C ALA A 103 -25.98 -3.00 -7.46
N LEU A 104 -26.90 -2.32 -6.77
CA LEU A 104 -28.31 -2.71 -6.66
C LEU A 104 -29.05 -2.74 -8.01
N ASP A 105 -28.63 -1.91 -8.98
CA ASP A 105 -29.28 -1.78 -10.31
C ASP A 105 -28.43 -2.43 -11.43
N GLY A 106 -27.40 -3.23 -11.08
CA GLY A 106 -26.56 -3.92 -12.05
C GLY A 106 -25.76 -2.98 -12.96
N ARG A 107 -25.45 -1.79 -12.48
CA ARG A 107 -24.66 -0.77 -13.18
C ARG A 107 -23.17 -0.91 -12.92
N THR A 108 -22.38 -0.13 -13.61
CA THR A 108 -20.92 -0.23 -13.61
C THR A 108 -20.26 1.04 -13.09
N MET A 109 -18.94 1.01 -12.97
CA MET A 109 -18.14 2.19 -12.63
C MET A 109 -18.30 3.35 -13.63
N ARG A 110 -18.75 3.08 -14.87
CA ARG A 110 -19.09 4.11 -15.88
C ARG A 110 -20.26 4.98 -15.41
N ASP A 111 -21.27 4.36 -14.81
CA ASP A 111 -22.45 5.07 -14.30
C ASP A 111 -22.07 5.91 -13.07
N VAL A 112 -21.28 5.36 -12.15
CA VAL A 112 -20.75 6.08 -10.98
C VAL A 112 -19.97 7.32 -11.41
N LEU A 113 -19.10 7.20 -12.41
CA LEU A 113 -18.35 8.34 -12.95
C LEU A 113 -19.29 9.37 -13.60
N ALA A 114 -20.30 8.92 -14.34
CA ALA A 114 -21.27 9.81 -14.98
C ALA A 114 -22.10 10.58 -13.94
N TRP A 115 -22.54 9.94 -12.85
CA TRP A 115 -23.26 10.59 -11.76
C TRP A 115 -22.39 11.60 -11.00
N SER A 116 -21.12 11.27 -10.79
CA SER A 116 -20.18 12.21 -10.16
C SER A 116 -19.96 13.50 -10.97
N ALA A 117 -20.05 13.41 -12.31
CA ALA A 117 -19.98 14.56 -13.20
C ALA A 117 -21.30 15.35 -13.29
N ARG A 118 -22.43 14.76 -12.83
CA ARG A 118 -23.76 15.35 -12.88
C ARG A 118 -24.46 15.18 -11.54
N PRO A 119 -24.09 15.95 -10.50
CA PRO A 119 -24.60 15.77 -9.14
C PRO A 119 -26.12 15.98 -9.00
N THR A 120 -26.76 16.62 -9.99
CA THR A 120 -28.20 16.81 -10.04
C THR A 120 -28.97 15.65 -10.71
N ASP A 121 -28.26 14.59 -11.17
CA ASP A 121 -28.89 13.40 -11.74
C ASP A 121 -29.70 12.68 -10.64
N PRO A 122 -31.02 12.52 -10.78
CA PRO A 122 -31.87 11.90 -9.75
C PRO A 122 -31.70 10.36 -9.72
N THR A 123 -31.05 9.77 -10.71
CA THR A 123 -31.01 8.31 -10.90
C THR A 123 -30.51 7.55 -9.69
N PRO A 124 -29.34 7.89 -9.07
CA PRO A 124 -28.85 7.13 -7.91
C PRO A 124 -29.80 7.24 -6.70
N MET A 125 -30.34 8.42 -6.45
CA MET A 125 -31.30 8.61 -5.35
C MET A 125 -32.62 7.83 -5.58
N ARG A 126 -33.09 7.78 -6.82
CA ARG A 126 -34.28 7.01 -7.20
C ARG A 126 -34.03 5.50 -7.02
N ILE A 127 -32.91 4.98 -7.47
CA ILE A 127 -32.55 3.57 -7.28
C ILE A 127 -32.53 3.22 -5.79
N LEU A 128 -31.90 4.06 -4.97
CA LEU A 128 -31.85 3.85 -3.53
C LEU A 128 -33.24 3.93 -2.85
N ALA A 129 -34.09 4.82 -3.31
CA ALA A 129 -35.45 4.96 -2.76
C ALA A 129 -36.39 3.80 -3.11
N GLU A 130 -36.22 3.23 -4.31
CA GLU A 130 -37.08 2.17 -4.84
C GLU A 130 -36.61 0.75 -4.46
N ASN A 131 -35.34 0.57 -4.07
CA ASN A 131 -34.81 -0.75 -3.81
C ASN A 131 -34.90 -1.15 -2.32
N PRO A 132 -35.55 -2.28 -1.98
CA PRO A 132 -35.72 -2.72 -0.58
C PRO A 132 -34.38 -3.15 0.11
N GLY A 133 -33.34 -3.41 -0.67
CA GLY A 133 -31.99 -3.72 -0.15
C GLY A 133 -31.16 -2.50 0.26
N THR A 134 -31.70 -1.31 0.10
CA THR A 134 -30.98 -0.07 0.37
C THR A 134 -30.72 0.16 1.85
N ALA A 135 -29.51 0.64 2.16
CA ALA A 135 -29.17 1.11 3.49
C ALA A 135 -30.01 2.35 3.87
N VAL A 136 -30.39 2.41 5.16
CA VAL A 136 -31.32 3.43 5.68
C VAL A 136 -30.76 4.82 5.42
N ASP A 137 -31.57 5.69 4.82
CA ASP A 137 -31.31 7.13 4.60
C ASP A 137 -30.15 7.51 3.68
N TRP A 138 -29.62 6.57 2.89
CA TRP A 138 -28.52 6.91 1.98
C TRP A 138 -28.94 7.78 0.80
N ALA A 139 -30.21 7.70 0.36
CA ALA A 139 -30.76 8.62 -0.64
C ALA A 139 -30.81 10.06 -0.10
N GLY A 140 -31.21 10.25 1.16
CA GLY A 140 -31.23 11.55 1.83
C GLY A 140 -29.81 12.11 2.03
N THR A 141 -28.85 11.26 2.36
CA THR A 141 -27.44 11.63 2.51
C THR A 141 -26.86 12.19 1.22
N ILE A 142 -27.08 11.53 0.06
CA ILE A 142 -26.68 12.08 -1.24
C ILE A 142 -27.31 13.46 -1.46
N GLY A 143 -28.63 13.58 -1.27
CA GLY A 143 -29.36 14.84 -1.45
C GLY A 143 -28.78 15.98 -0.62
N THR A 144 -28.45 15.72 0.64
CA THR A 144 -27.85 16.73 1.54
C THR A 144 -26.52 17.28 0.98
N HIS A 145 -25.67 16.43 0.43
CA HIS A 145 -24.35 16.83 -0.07
C HIS A 145 -24.38 17.38 -1.51
N THR A 146 -25.40 17.04 -2.30
CA THR A 146 -25.51 17.47 -3.71
C THR A 146 -26.43 18.67 -3.93
N SER A 147 -27.30 19.00 -2.95
CA SER A 147 -28.27 20.11 -3.04
C SER A 147 -28.06 21.17 -1.96
N GLY A 148 -26.95 21.17 -1.26
CA GLY A 148 -26.61 22.14 -0.21
C GLY A 148 -26.14 23.48 -0.75
N ALA A 149 -25.47 24.29 0.13
CA ALA A 149 -24.86 25.56 -0.27
C ALA A 149 -23.83 25.33 -1.39
N GLU A 150 -23.89 26.14 -2.44
CA GLU A 150 -23.11 25.98 -3.69
C GLU A 150 -21.61 25.77 -3.43
N GLN A 151 -21.03 26.56 -2.52
CA GLN A 151 -19.62 26.47 -2.18
C GLN A 151 -19.24 25.13 -1.52
N THR A 152 -20.09 24.62 -0.63
CA THR A 152 -19.90 23.32 0.05
C THR A 152 -20.04 22.17 -0.95
N THR A 153 -21.13 22.17 -1.72
CA THR A 153 -21.39 21.16 -2.76
C THR A 153 -20.23 21.12 -3.78
N SER A 154 -19.77 22.27 -4.25
CA SER A 154 -18.60 22.35 -5.17
C SER A 154 -17.33 21.77 -4.55
N GLY A 155 -17.06 21.99 -3.26
CA GLY A 155 -15.94 21.40 -2.53
C GLY A 155 -16.04 19.87 -2.45
N VAL A 156 -17.21 19.34 -2.11
CA VAL A 156 -17.47 17.89 -2.05
C VAL A 156 -17.27 17.24 -3.41
N MET A 157 -17.90 17.83 -4.46
CA MET A 157 -17.83 17.25 -5.82
C MET A 157 -16.41 17.33 -6.41
N ARG A 158 -15.64 18.36 -6.10
CA ARG A 158 -14.22 18.45 -6.49
C ARG A 158 -13.38 17.37 -5.83
N THR A 159 -13.61 17.09 -4.55
CA THR A 159 -12.92 16.00 -3.83
C THR A 159 -13.30 14.64 -4.42
N LEU A 160 -14.58 14.42 -4.70
CA LEU A 160 -15.07 13.22 -5.37
C LEU A 160 -14.46 13.04 -6.77
N ALA A 161 -14.46 14.10 -7.59
CA ALA A 161 -13.86 14.06 -8.92
C ALA A 161 -12.37 13.70 -8.88
N ARG A 162 -11.62 14.18 -7.88
CA ARG A 162 -10.22 13.84 -7.67
C ARG A 162 -10.05 12.36 -7.32
N ALA A 163 -10.90 11.81 -6.47
CA ALA A 163 -10.90 10.38 -6.10
C ALA A 163 -11.21 9.47 -7.30
N LEU A 164 -12.03 9.94 -8.23
CA LEU A 164 -12.45 9.18 -9.40
C LEU A 164 -11.66 9.51 -10.68
N ALA A 165 -10.66 10.39 -10.62
CA ALA A 165 -9.96 10.90 -11.80
C ALA A 165 -9.31 9.79 -12.65
N CYS A 166 -8.73 8.77 -12.04
CA CYS A 166 -8.10 7.66 -12.77
C CYS A 166 -9.10 6.88 -13.65
N PHE A 167 -10.37 6.80 -13.27
CA PHE A 167 -11.42 6.11 -14.05
C PHE A 167 -11.81 6.86 -15.32
N GLY A 168 -11.36 8.09 -15.51
CA GLY A 168 -11.49 8.83 -16.75
C GLY A 168 -10.65 8.27 -17.91
N HIS A 169 -9.63 7.46 -17.63
CA HIS A 169 -8.84 6.77 -18.64
C HIS A 169 -9.56 5.51 -19.13
N SER A 170 -9.65 5.35 -20.44
CA SER A 170 -10.45 4.26 -21.06
C SER A 170 -9.96 2.87 -20.68
N ASP A 171 -8.66 2.67 -20.57
CA ASP A 171 -8.02 1.40 -20.19
C ASP A 171 -8.22 1.06 -18.70
N VAL A 172 -8.18 2.06 -17.82
CA VAL A 172 -8.52 1.88 -16.41
C VAL A 172 -10.00 1.56 -16.27
N MET A 173 -10.87 2.29 -16.97
CA MET A 173 -12.30 2.02 -16.96
C MET A 173 -12.64 0.62 -17.49
N GLU A 174 -11.97 0.15 -18.56
CA GLU A 174 -12.14 -1.20 -19.07
C GLU A 174 -11.73 -2.27 -18.06
N MET A 175 -10.61 -2.05 -17.35
CA MET A 175 -10.13 -2.91 -16.28
C MET A 175 -11.14 -3.00 -15.12
N CYS A 176 -11.84 -1.90 -14.84
CA CYS A 176 -12.81 -1.76 -13.76
C CYS A 176 -14.26 -2.13 -14.15
N CYS A 177 -14.49 -2.53 -15.40
CA CYS A 177 -15.77 -3.02 -15.89
C CYS A 177 -15.57 -4.40 -16.56
N PRO A 178 -15.18 -5.46 -15.80
CA PRO A 178 -14.98 -6.80 -16.33
C PRO A 178 -16.26 -7.38 -16.93
N ALA A 179 -16.13 -8.20 -17.98
CA ALA A 179 -17.23 -9.00 -18.45
C ALA A 179 -17.58 -10.11 -17.44
N PRO A 180 -18.79 -10.69 -17.52
CA PRO A 180 -19.16 -11.83 -16.69
C PRO A 180 -18.10 -12.96 -16.77
N GLY A 181 -17.61 -13.38 -15.60
CA GLY A 181 -16.56 -14.42 -15.49
C GLY A 181 -15.11 -13.90 -15.58
N GLU A 182 -14.89 -12.62 -15.85
CA GLU A 182 -13.54 -12.01 -15.85
C GLU A 182 -13.19 -11.31 -14.53
N GLN A 183 -14.15 -11.16 -13.65
CA GLN A 183 -13.96 -10.54 -12.32
C GLN A 183 -12.87 -11.30 -11.56
N PHE A 184 -11.91 -10.57 -11.00
CA PHE A 184 -10.90 -11.15 -10.12
C PHE A 184 -11.58 -11.78 -8.89
N ASP A 185 -11.33 -13.07 -8.70
CA ASP A 185 -11.83 -13.85 -7.59
C ASP A 185 -10.84 -13.76 -6.41
N VAL A 186 -11.24 -13.02 -5.38
CA VAL A 186 -10.43 -12.79 -4.18
C VAL A 186 -10.34 -14.04 -3.31
N ASP A 187 -11.41 -14.84 -3.24
CA ASP A 187 -11.43 -16.06 -2.43
C ASP A 187 -10.58 -17.18 -3.07
N GLU A 188 -10.61 -17.31 -4.41
CA GLU A 188 -9.70 -18.19 -5.16
C GLU A 188 -8.23 -17.77 -4.98
N PHE A 189 -7.95 -16.45 -5.04
CA PHE A 189 -6.63 -15.91 -4.79
C PHE A 189 -6.11 -16.30 -3.40
N LEU A 190 -6.91 -16.11 -2.36
CA LEU A 190 -6.54 -16.43 -0.96
C LEU A 190 -6.44 -17.92 -0.67
N ALA A 191 -7.09 -18.77 -1.47
CA ALA A 191 -7.01 -20.23 -1.37
C ALA A 191 -5.76 -20.81 -2.06
N SER A 192 -5.01 -20.00 -2.79
CA SER A 192 -3.87 -20.43 -3.61
C SER A 192 -2.56 -19.81 -3.13
N SER A 193 -1.43 -20.13 -3.80
CA SER A 193 -0.14 -19.42 -3.63
C SER A 193 0.05 -18.33 -4.70
N ALA A 194 -1.04 -17.73 -5.16
CA ALA A 194 -1.02 -16.69 -6.17
C ALA A 194 -0.32 -15.42 -5.69
N THR A 195 0.11 -14.60 -6.62
CA THR A 195 0.66 -13.27 -6.35
C THR A 195 -0.06 -12.23 -7.18
N VAL A 196 -0.45 -11.13 -6.54
CA VAL A 196 -0.94 -9.95 -7.24
C VAL A 196 0.02 -8.78 -6.99
N TYR A 197 0.49 -8.19 -8.07
CA TYR A 197 1.29 -6.96 -8.05
C TYR A 197 0.40 -5.77 -8.35
N LEU A 198 0.45 -4.76 -7.51
CA LEU A 198 -0.18 -3.46 -7.70
C LEU A 198 0.91 -2.46 -8.10
N LEU A 199 0.88 -2.03 -9.34
CA LEU A 199 1.89 -1.12 -9.87
C LEU A 199 1.26 0.24 -10.17
N GLY A 200 1.87 1.30 -9.65
CA GLY A 200 1.38 2.65 -9.86
C GLY A 200 2.46 3.69 -9.69
N LYS A 201 2.46 4.69 -10.55
CA LYS A 201 3.37 5.83 -10.41
C LYS A 201 2.96 6.71 -9.24
N GLN A 202 3.95 7.29 -8.58
CA GLN A 202 3.69 8.36 -7.65
C GLN A 202 3.02 9.53 -8.40
N PRO A 203 1.85 10.01 -7.94
CA PRO A 203 1.15 11.09 -8.64
C PRO A 203 1.97 12.37 -8.64
N SER A 204 1.95 13.10 -9.75
CA SER A 204 2.45 14.46 -9.78
C SER A 204 1.53 15.38 -8.96
N ALA A 205 2.08 16.45 -8.38
CA ALA A 205 1.30 17.40 -7.60
C ALA A 205 0.08 17.90 -8.40
N GLY A 206 -1.12 17.74 -7.83
CA GLY A 206 -2.38 18.17 -8.45
C GLY A 206 -2.99 17.23 -9.50
N ALA A 207 -2.31 16.17 -9.92
CA ALA A 207 -2.88 15.16 -10.80
C ALA A 207 -3.58 14.06 -9.99
N GLY A 208 -4.73 13.60 -10.45
CA GLY A 208 -5.39 12.40 -9.92
C GLY A 208 -4.55 11.17 -10.25
N GLY A 209 -3.98 10.54 -9.23
CA GLY A 209 -3.20 9.32 -9.38
C GLY A 209 -4.05 8.06 -9.35
N VAL A 210 -3.42 6.92 -9.54
CA VAL A 210 -4.06 5.59 -9.49
C VAL A 210 -4.17 5.02 -8.08
N ALA A 211 -3.59 5.70 -7.09
CA ALA A 211 -3.62 5.31 -5.67
C ALA A 211 -5.04 4.98 -5.14
N PRO A 212 -6.12 5.71 -5.49
CA PRO A 212 -7.46 5.36 -5.09
C PRO A 212 -7.88 3.93 -5.52
N LEU A 213 -7.64 3.57 -6.76
CA LEU A 213 -7.95 2.24 -7.28
C LEU A 213 -7.11 1.14 -6.59
N LEU A 214 -5.79 1.35 -6.46
CA LEU A 214 -4.89 0.39 -5.84
C LEU A 214 -5.23 0.18 -4.36
N THR A 215 -5.53 1.26 -3.64
CA THR A 215 -5.93 1.22 -2.23
C THR A 215 -7.25 0.49 -2.02
N ALA A 216 -8.27 0.80 -2.85
CA ALA A 216 -9.56 0.13 -2.74
C ALA A 216 -9.47 -1.38 -3.03
N PHE A 217 -8.63 -1.77 -3.98
CA PHE A 217 -8.38 -3.18 -4.27
C PHE A 217 -7.60 -3.87 -3.13
N ALA A 218 -6.58 -3.22 -2.58
CA ALA A 218 -5.82 -3.76 -1.44
C ALA A 218 -6.69 -3.93 -0.18
N GLU A 219 -7.56 -2.95 0.11
CA GLU A 219 -8.55 -3.06 1.20
C GLU A 219 -9.46 -4.26 1.01
N GLU A 220 -10.00 -4.47 -0.19
CA GLU A 220 -10.84 -5.63 -0.49
C GLU A 220 -10.11 -6.95 -0.23
N LEU A 221 -8.85 -7.08 -0.66
CA LEU A 221 -8.03 -8.27 -0.40
C LEU A 221 -7.79 -8.51 1.09
N LEU A 222 -7.51 -7.46 1.84
CA LEU A 222 -7.24 -7.56 3.27
C LEU A 222 -8.52 -7.88 4.06
N ASP A 223 -9.65 -7.26 3.70
CA ASP A 223 -10.95 -7.59 4.29
C ASP A 223 -11.35 -9.04 4.02
N ALA A 224 -11.16 -9.50 2.80
CA ALA A 224 -11.45 -10.88 2.44
C ALA A 224 -10.52 -11.86 3.19
N ALA A 225 -9.24 -11.51 3.32
CA ALA A 225 -8.28 -12.32 4.10
C ALA A 225 -8.72 -12.51 5.55
N GLU A 226 -9.21 -11.45 6.19
CA GLU A 226 -9.75 -11.53 7.56
C GLU A 226 -11.05 -12.34 7.64
N ARG A 227 -11.95 -12.16 6.67
CA ARG A 227 -13.20 -12.92 6.56
C ARG A 227 -12.92 -14.41 6.37
N VAL A 228 -12.00 -14.78 5.46
CA VAL A 228 -11.60 -16.16 5.20
C VAL A 228 -10.90 -16.75 6.44
N ALA A 229 -10.01 -16.00 7.09
CA ALA A 229 -9.35 -16.41 8.31
C ALA A 229 -10.36 -16.73 9.43
N ALA A 230 -11.38 -15.90 9.62
CA ALA A 230 -12.40 -16.09 10.64
C ALA A 230 -13.20 -17.40 10.46
N GLY A 231 -13.38 -17.85 9.21
CA GLY A 231 -14.05 -19.12 8.86
C GLY A 231 -13.17 -20.37 8.98
N ARG A 232 -11.84 -20.23 9.12
CA ARG A 232 -10.91 -21.36 9.20
C ARG A 232 -10.75 -21.91 10.63
N SER A 233 -10.41 -23.18 10.74
CA SER A 233 -9.95 -23.78 11.99
C SER A 233 -8.69 -23.05 12.46
N GLY A 234 -8.69 -22.56 13.72
CA GLY A 234 -7.60 -21.72 14.24
C GLY A 234 -7.72 -20.23 13.89
N ARG A 235 -8.76 -19.81 13.14
CA ARG A 235 -9.07 -18.40 12.80
C ARG A 235 -7.91 -17.64 12.15
N ARG A 236 -7.09 -18.33 11.36
CA ARG A 236 -5.94 -17.76 10.65
C ARG A 236 -5.76 -18.37 9.28
N LEU A 237 -5.11 -17.61 8.39
CA LEU A 237 -4.63 -18.12 7.12
C LEU A 237 -3.37 -18.96 7.34
N ASP A 238 -3.30 -20.13 6.67
CA ASP A 238 -2.13 -21.00 6.61
C ASP A 238 -2.08 -21.64 5.21
N PRO A 239 -1.05 -21.35 4.42
CA PRO A 239 -0.01 -20.35 4.65
C PRO A 239 -0.56 -18.92 4.75
N PRO A 240 0.15 -18.01 5.44
CA PRO A 240 -0.31 -16.64 5.62
C PRO A 240 -0.35 -15.84 4.33
N LEU A 241 -1.18 -14.79 4.26
CA LEU A 241 -1.09 -13.75 3.25
C LEU A 241 0.09 -12.82 3.57
N LEU A 242 0.98 -12.61 2.60
CA LEU A 242 1.96 -11.52 2.65
C LEU A 242 1.38 -10.27 1.97
N ALA A 243 1.21 -9.19 2.70
CA ALA A 243 0.94 -7.87 2.16
C ALA A 243 2.23 -7.03 2.23
N LEU A 244 2.97 -6.96 1.12
CA LEU A 244 4.18 -6.17 1.01
C LEU A 244 3.88 -4.87 0.29
N LEU A 245 3.85 -3.78 1.06
CA LEU A 245 3.43 -2.44 0.64
C LEU A 245 4.67 -1.55 0.49
N ASP A 246 5.36 -1.65 -0.65
CA ASP A 246 6.45 -0.75 -0.99
C ASP A 246 5.88 0.65 -1.30
N GLU A 247 6.47 1.69 -0.69
CA GLU A 247 5.98 3.08 -0.78
C GLU A 247 4.49 3.22 -0.37
N ALA A 248 4.09 2.56 0.73
CA ALA A 248 2.69 2.54 1.19
C ALA A 248 2.03 3.93 1.27
N PRO A 249 2.66 4.98 1.81
CA PRO A 249 2.04 6.31 1.87
C PRO A 249 1.73 6.91 0.51
N SER A 250 2.47 6.53 -0.53
CA SER A 250 2.42 7.18 -1.84
C SER A 250 1.41 6.54 -2.79
N ILE A 251 1.38 5.21 -2.87
CA ILE A 251 0.61 4.50 -3.90
C ILE A 251 -0.51 3.62 -3.37
N CYS A 252 -0.46 3.26 -2.09
CA CYS A 252 -1.47 2.42 -1.47
C CYS A 252 -1.70 2.79 0.01
N PRO A 253 -2.15 4.02 0.29
CA PRO A 253 -2.37 4.50 1.66
C PRO A 253 -3.65 3.92 2.25
N ILE A 254 -3.61 2.66 2.62
CA ILE A 254 -4.73 1.90 3.19
C ILE A 254 -5.21 2.57 4.48
N PRO A 255 -6.47 3.07 4.57
CA PRO A 255 -6.95 3.79 5.75
C PRO A 255 -6.93 2.95 7.02
N SER A 256 -7.23 1.66 6.89
CA SER A 256 -7.28 0.70 8.01
C SER A 256 -5.91 0.14 8.40
N LEU A 257 -4.82 0.55 7.76
CA LEU A 257 -3.49 -0.03 7.99
C LEU A 257 -3.04 0.01 9.46
N PRO A 258 -3.22 1.11 10.21
CA PRO A 258 -2.85 1.13 11.64
C PRO A 258 -3.53 0.02 12.46
N GLN A 259 -4.83 -0.19 12.25
CA GLN A 259 -5.60 -1.23 12.93
C GLN A 259 -5.19 -2.64 12.50
N ARG A 260 -4.91 -2.82 11.20
CA ARG A 260 -4.50 -4.13 10.64
C ARG A 260 -3.11 -4.56 11.09
N LEU A 261 -2.20 -3.64 11.34
CA LEU A 261 -0.90 -3.94 11.92
C LEU A 261 -1.02 -4.53 13.33
N ALA A 262 -1.96 -4.01 14.13
CA ALA A 262 -2.22 -4.50 15.47
C ALA A 262 -2.85 -5.92 15.47
N ASP A 263 -3.82 -6.19 14.59
CA ASP A 263 -4.64 -7.42 14.62
C ASP A 263 -4.21 -8.50 13.62
N GLY A 264 -3.58 -8.11 12.49
CA GLY A 264 -3.39 -8.97 11.31
C GLY A 264 -2.52 -10.20 11.56
N ARG A 265 -1.51 -10.07 12.43
CA ARG A 265 -0.57 -11.17 12.75
C ARG A 265 -1.29 -12.40 13.31
N GLY A 266 -2.26 -12.20 14.18
CA GLY A 266 -3.08 -13.29 14.76
C GLY A 266 -3.92 -14.01 13.70
N ARG A 267 -4.32 -13.32 12.63
CA ARG A 267 -5.18 -13.83 11.56
C ARG A 267 -4.40 -14.46 10.38
N GLY A 268 -3.07 -14.48 10.45
CA GLY A 268 -2.23 -14.98 9.36
C GLY A 268 -2.13 -13.99 8.19
N VAL A 269 -2.21 -12.70 8.47
CA VAL A 269 -1.90 -11.62 7.54
C VAL A 269 -0.61 -10.96 7.99
N VAL A 270 0.45 -11.13 7.21
CA VAL A 270 1.77 -10.55 7.47
C VAL A 270 1.89 -9.28 6.63
N VAL A 271 1.94 -8.14 7.29
CA VAL A 271 2.11 -6.85 6.63
C VAL A 271 3.57 -6.41 6.74
N MET A 272 4.15 -6.06 5.60
CA MET A 272 5.43 -5.35 5.50
C MET A 272 5.19 -4.06 4.74
N TYR A 273 5.63 -2.94 5.26
CA TYR A 273 5.45 -1.66 4.58
C TYR A 273 6.74 -0.87 4.55
N GLY A 274 6.93 -0.12 3.47
CA GLY A 274 8.04 0.80 3.28
C GLY A 274 7.55 2.24 3.19
N MET A 275 8.37 3.16 3.73
CA MET A 275 8.19 4.60 3.59
C MET A 275 9.56 5.28 3.57
N GLN A 276 9.64 6.48 3.02
CA GLN A 276 10.89 7.24 2.97
C GLN A 276 11.17 7.98 4.28
N SER A 277 10.12 8.35 5.00
CA SER A 277 10.23 9.03 6.29
C SER A 277 8.96 8.84 7.14
N PRO A 278 9.06 8.92 8.48
CA PRO A 278 7.89 8.95 9.37
C PRO A 278 6.92 10.11 9.08
N ALA A 279 7.41 11.23 8.53
CA ALA A 279 6.59 12.36 8.13
C ALA A 279 5.52 11.95 7.10
N GLN A 280 5.84 11.07 6.14
CA GLN A 280 4.86 10.57 5.17
C GLN A 280 3.71 9.80 5.85
N ALA A 281 4.00 9.05 6.91
CA ALA A 281 2.96 8.37 7.67
C ALA A 281 2.08 9.37 8.42
N ARG A 282 2.68 10.40 9.05
CA ARG A 282 1.93 11.47 9.72
C ARG A 282 1.02 12.23 8.75
N ASP A 283 1.48 12.47 7.54
CA ASP A 283 0.70 13.16 6.50
C ASP A 283 -0.49 12.31 6.01
N ARG A 284 -0.35 11.00 5.97
CA ARG A 284 -1.39 10.09 5.45
C ARG A 284 -2.40 9.63 6.49
N TRP A 285 -1.93 9.19 7.64
CA TRP A 285 -2.77 8.61 8.70
C TRP A 285 -2.96 9.54 9.90
N GLY A 286 -2.41 10.75 9.83
CA GLY A 286 -2.36 11.70 10.93
C GLY A 286 -1.32 11.30 12.00
N PRO A 287 -1.01 12.18 12.96
CA PRO A 287 -0.04 11.89 14.03
C PRO A 287 -0.39 10.61 14.81
N ASN A 288 -1.64 10.49 15.26
CA ASN A 288 -2.08 9.34 16.05
C ASN A 288 -2.06 8.02 15.25
N GLY A 289 -2.41 8.06 13.95
CA GLY A 289 -2.34 6.89 13.08
C GLY A 289 -0.89 6.43 12.83
N ALA A 290 0.01 7.38 12.62
CA ALA A 290 1.43 7.10 12.45
C ALA A 290 2.06 6.53 13.73
N GLU A 291 1.69 7.04 14.90
CA GLU A 291 2.11 6.51 16.21
C GLU A 291 1.59 5.08 16.40
N ALA A 292 0.30 4.84 16.16
CA ALA A 292 -0.29 3.51 16.25
C ALA A 292 0.38 2.50 15.30
N MET A 293 0.78 2.93 14.09
CA MET A 293 1.55 2.08 13.17
C MET A 293 2.92 1.74 13.74
N ASN A 294 3.62 2.71 14.30
CA ASN A 294 4.93 2.49 14.94
C ASN A 294 4.83 1.50 16.10
N ASP A 295 3.86 1.69 16.98
CA ASP A 295 3.65 0.84 18.16
C ASP A 295 3.26 -0.60 17.80
N ALA A 296 2.48 -0.78 16.71
CA ALA A 296 2.06 -2.09 16.24
C ALA A 296 3.14 -2.80 15.40
N THR A 297 4.23 -2.12 15.05
CA THR A 297 5.30 -2.68 14.20
C THR A 297 6.27 -3.49 15.05
N THR A 298 6.28 -4.80 14.86
CA THR A 298 7.16 -5.73 15.59
C THR A 298 8.64 -5.56 15.23
N VAL A 299 8.94 -5.30 13.95
CA VAL A 299 10.31 -5.17 13.48
C VAL A 299 10.43 -3.92 12.61
N SER A 300 11.28 -2.99 13.00
CA SER A 300 11.64 -1.81 12.22
C SER A 300 13.07 -1.94 11.69
N VAL A 301 13.24 -1.69 10.40
CA VAL A 301 14.55 -1.65 9.75
C VAL A 301 14.81 -0.25 9.22
N ILE A 302 15.69 0.47 9.89
CA ILE A 302 16.05 1.84 9.55
C ILE A 302 17.29 1.80 8.65
N LEU A 303 17.15 2.36 7.45
CA LEU A 303 18.21 2.47 6.47
C LEU A 303 18.83 3.87 6.49
N ARG A 304 20.01 3.99 5.88
CA ARG A 304 20.67 5.29 5.70
C ARG A 304 19.79 6.30 4.96
N GLY A 305 20.00 7.58 5.23
CA GLY A 305 19.38 8.67 4.46
C GLY A 305 18.29 9.45 5.19
N LEU A 306 17.93 9.07 6.40
CA LEU A 306 17.07 9.87 7.26
C LEU A 306 17.74 11.23 7.53
N ARG A 307 16.96 12.31 7.44
CA ARG A 307 17.47 13.69 7.60
C ARG A 307 16.76 14.51 8.68
N SER A 308 15.57 14.08 9.11
CA SER A 308 14.86 14.74 10.21
C SER A 308 15.65 14.56 11.50
N VAL A 309 15.98 15.65 12.15
CA VAL A 309 16.72 15.64 13.42
C VAL A 309 15.86 15.00 14.50
N ASP A 310 14.60 15.39 14.58
CA ASP A 310 13.66 14.88 15.57
C ASP A 310 13.49 13.35 15.46
N ASP A 311 13.30 12.84 14.22
CA ASP A 311 13.17 11.39 14.00
C ASP A 311 14.48 10.64 14.35
N LEU A 312 15.65 11.24 14.12
CA LEU A 312 16.95 10.66 14.47
C LEU A 312 17.20 10.68 15.98
N GLU A 313 16.82 11.76 16.67
CA GLU A 313 16.91 11.85 18.14
C GLU A 313 15.96 10.86 18.84
N ASP A 314 14.76 10.66 18.30
CA ASP A 314 13.84 9.65 18.81
C ASP A 314 14.40 8.24 18.66
N LEU A 315 15.04 7.92 17.53
CA LEU A 315 15.74 6.65 17.34
C LEU A 315 16.91 6.47 18.31
N GLU A 316 17.74 7.50 18.53
CA GLU A 316 18.83 7.47 19.51
C GLU A 316 18.29 7.20 20.93
N ARG A 317 17.19 7.87 21.33
CA ARG A 317 16.53 7.65 22.63
C ARG A 317 15.97 6.24 22.76
N LEU A 318 15.37 5.70 21.69
CA LEU A 318 14.85 4.31 21.66
C LEU A 318 15.97 3.29 21.81
N CYS A 319 17.15 3.54 21.24
CA CYS A 319 18.33 2.68 21.36
C CYS A 319 18.92 2.69 22.80
N GLY A 320 18.59 3.70 23.60
CA GLY A 320 19.03 3.83 24.98
C GLY A 320 20.50 4.19 25.14
N GLN A 321 20.98 4.02 26.36
CA GLN A 321 22.34 4.42 26.76
C GLN A 321 23.09 3.24 27.35
N CYS A 322 24.38 3.18 27.12
CA CYS A 322 25.30 2.23 27.75
C CYS A 322 26.30 2.96 28.64
N ARG A 323 26.82 2.24 29.63
CA ARG A 323 27.82 2.76 30.56
C ARG A 323 29.21 2.43 30.06
N ILE A 324 29.99 3.47 29.71
CA ILE A 324 31.35 3.35 29.23
C ILE A 324 32.34 3.73 30.33
N GLN A 325 33.39 2.95 30.48
CA GLN A 325 34.52 3.27 31.39
C GLN A 325 35.59 4.00 30.59
N ARG A 326 35.81 5.27 30.88
CA ARG A 326 36.95 6.04 30.33
C ARG A 326 38.12 5.98 31.26
N HIS A 327 39.27 5.49 30.76
CA HIS A 327 40.51 5.49 31.48
C HIS A 327 41.35 6.71 31.08
N SER A 328 41.46 7.67 31.97
CA SER A 328 42.38 8.81 31.83
C SER A 328 43.68 8.49 32.51
N LYS A 329 44.80 8.57 31.80
CA LYS A 329 46.15 8.41 32.33
C LYS A 329 46.80 9.78 32.45
N SER A 330 47.26 10.12 33.64
CA SER A 330 48.03 11.34 33.89
C SER A 330 49.43 10.97 34.41
N ASP A 331 50.45 11.40 33.70
CA ASP A 331 51.85 11.27 34.13
C ASP A 331 52.31 12.59 34.74
N SER A 332 52.66 12.59 36.05
CA SER A 332 53.22 13.73 36.77
C SER A 332 54.55 13.39 37.36
N VAL A 333 55.35 14.40 37.74
CA VAL A 333 56.69 14.23 38.35
C VAL A 333 56.66 13.35 39.61
N GLY A 334 55.49 13.12 40.20
CA GLY A 334 55.26 12.29 41.39
C GLY A 334 54.71 10.90 41.16
N GLY A 335 54.44 10.48 39.88
CA GLY A 335 53.94 9.14 39.58
C GLY A 335 52.83 9.13 38.51
N ARG A 336 52.48 7.92 38.11
CA ARG A 336 51.43 7.64 37.11
C ARG A 336 50.10 7.39 37.82
N SER A 337 49.08 8.20 37.52
CA SER A 337 47.72 7.97 38.04
C SER A 337 46.78 7.54 36.91
N VAL A 338 45.91 6.58 37.19
CA VAL A 338 44.84 6.14 36.27
C VAL A 338 43.51 6.49 36.95
N THR A 339 42.78 7.40 36.34
CA THR A 339 41.41 7.70 36.78
C THR A 339 40.42 6.98 35.90
N VAL A 340 39.54 6.22 36.50
CA VAL A 340 38.45 5.53 35.77
C VAL A 340 37.15 6.33 36.03
N ALA A 341 36.68 6.97 35.00
CA ALA A 341 35.35 7.64 35.01
C ALA A 341 34.32 6.74 34.32
N SER A 342 33.13 6.65 34.88
CA SER A 342 32.04 5.92 34.27
C SER A 342 31.02 6.93 33.76
N GLU A 343 30.83 6.97 32.46
CA GLU A 343 29.92 7.88 31.76
C GLU A 343 28.82 7.10 31.04
N LEU A 344 27.62 7.71 30.94
CA LEU A 344 26.53 7.18 30.12
C LEU A 344 26.64 7.80 28.73
N GLU A 345 26.73 6.96 27.72
CA GLU A 345 26.73 7.38 26.32
C GLU A 345 25.62 6.68 25.54
N PRO A 346 25.04 7.32 24.51
CA PRO A 346 24.09 6.64 23.61
C PRO A 346 24.69 5.37 23.03
N VAL A 347 23.89 4.30 22.92
CA VAL A 347 24.35 3.05 22.30
C VAL A 347 24.60 3.22 20.81
N VAL A 348 23.79 4.04 20.15
CA VAL A 348 23.94 4.48 18.75
C VAL A 348 23.61 5.98 18.71
N THR A 349 24.51 6.77 18.15
CA THR A 349 24.34 8.22 18.07
C THR A 349 23.56 8.64 16.81
N VAL A 350 22.95 9.83 16.84
CA VAL A 350 22.34 10.48 15.66
C VAL A 350 23.30 10.47 14.46
N ALA A 351 24.60 10.74 14.70
CA ALA A 351 25.61 10.78 13.65
C ALA A 351 25.81 9.39 12.99
N GLU A 352 25.84 8.33 13.78
CA GLU A 352 25.99 6.95 13.30
C GLU A 352 24.75 6.50 12.54
N ILE A 353 23.53 6.74 13.05
CA ILE A 353 22.28 6.38 12.36
C ILE A 353 22.22 7.08 10.99
N ARG A 354 22.56 8.37 10.95
CA ARG A 354 22.55 9.16 9.71
C ARG A 354 23.56 8.65 8.68
N SER A 355 24.71 8.17 9.13
CA SER A 355 25.86 7.79 8.30
C SER A 355 26.02 6.27 8.14
N LEU A 356 25.00 5.47 8.40
CA LEU A 356 25.01 4.02 8.17
C LEU A 356 25.61 3.67 6.81
N GLU A 357 26.43 2.64 6.75
CA GLU A 357 27.03 2.16 5.51
C GLU A 357 25.97 1.61 4.54
N VAL A 358 26.32 1.56 3.26
CA VAL A 358 25.45 0.93 2.26
C VAL A 358 25.32 -0.57 2.58
N GLY A 359 24.08 -1.07 2.63
CA GLY A 359 23.82 -2.46 3.00
C GLY A 359 23.74 -2.72 4.51
N VAL A 360 23.88 -1.68 5.34
CA VAL A 360 23.69 -1.81 6.80
C VAL A 360 22.36 -1.15 7.18
N GLY A 361 21.60 -1.81 8.05
CA GLY A 361 20.38 -1.31 8.66
C GLY A 361 20.42 -1.41 10.18
N LEU A 362 19.88 -0.40 10.86
CA LEU A 362 19.58 -0.48 12.28
C LEU A 362 18.24 -1.23 12.43
N VAL A 363 18.27 -2.36 13.12
CA VAL A 363 17.10 -3.22 13.36
C VAL A 363 16.65 -3.05 14.80
N LEU A 364 15.40 -2.65 14.96
CA LEU A 364 14.68 -2.61 16.23
C LEU A 364 13.63 -3.73 16.20
N TRP A 365 13.63 -4.61 17.20
CA TRP A 365 12.72 -5.76 17.25
C TRP A 365 12.14 -5.92 18.66
N ASP A 366 10.88 -5.55 18.85
CA ASP A 366 10.18 -5.57 20.14
C ASP A 366 11.08 -5.01 21.28
N ASP A 367 11.30 -5.81 22.34
CA ASP A 367 12.13 -5.51 23.50
C ASP A 367 13.57 -6.06 23.42
N PHE A 368 13.97 -6.59 22.25
CA PHE A 368 15.33 -7.04 22.04
C PHE A 368 16.29 -5.85 21.88
N PRO A 369 17.57 -6.01 22.30
CA PRO A 369 18.57 -4.99 22.02
C PRO A 369 18.68 -4.71 20.52
N GLN A 370 18.83 -3.44 20.16
CA GLN A 370 19.03 -3.02 18.79
C GLN A 370 20.25 -3.68 18.13
N VAL A 371 20.14 -3.96 16.84
CA VAL A 371 21.19 -4.64 16.08
C VAL A 371 21.51 -3.84 14.83
N LEU A 372 22.80 -3.63 14.57
CA LEU A 372 23.27 -3.22 13.24
C LEU A 372 23.40 -4.48 12.39
N ALA A 373 22.52 -4.64 11.42
CA ALA A 373 22.48 -5.82 10.57
C ALA A 373 22.99 -5.50 9.17
N TYR A 374 23.83 -6.38 8.64
CA TYR A 374 24.18 -6.35 7.23
C TYR A 374 23.04 -6.94 6.40
N LEU A 375 22.57 -6.18 5.44
CA LEU A 375 21.49 -6.54 4.53
C LEU A 375 22.09 -6.79 3.14
N PRO A 376 22.46 -8.02 2.81
CA PRO A 376 23.12 -8.31 1.55
C PRO A 376 22.25 -7.94 0.35
N GLY A 377 22.84 -7.31 -0.63
CA GLY A 377 22.20 -7.07 -1.92
C GLY A 377 22.01 -8.40 -2.66
N LEU A 378 20.97 -8.49 -3.50
CA LEU A 378 20.76 -9.68 -4.33
C LEU A 378 21.96 -10.06 -5.18
N TRP A 379 22.78 -9.06 -5.58
CA TRP A 379 23.99 -9.22 -6.38
C TRP A 379 25.19 -9.83 -5.63
N GLU A 380 25.14 -9.95 -4.31
CA GLU A 380 26.22 -10.49 -3.49
C GLU A 380 26.20 -12.02 -3.46
N ASP A 381 25.04 -12.63 -3.59
CA ASP A 381 24.96 -14.06 -3.92
C ASP A 381 25.19 -14.27 -5.41
N ARG A 382 26.47 -14.50 -5.79
CA ARG A 382 26.87 -14.64 -7.21
C ARG A 382 26.09 -15.71 -7.97
N LYS A 383 25.69 -16.81 -7.33
CA LYS A 383 24.93 -17.89 -7.97
C LYS A 383 23.45 -17.51 -8.08
N GLY A 384 22.87 -17.07 -6.99
CA GLY A 384 21.47 -16.60 -6.96
C GLY A 384 21.27 -15.38 -7.84
N TRP A 385 22.19 -14.42 -7.83
CA TRP A 385 22.14 -13.24 -8.69
C TRP A 385 22.21 -13.59 -10.18
N LYS A 386 23.09 -14.52 -10.58
CA LYS A 386 23.16 -14.95 -11.98
C LYS A 386 21.84 -15.57 -12.45
N ALA A 387 21.21 -16.39 -11.63
CA ALA A 387 19.90 -16.95 -11.94
C ALA A 387 18.83 -15.85 -12.05
N ILE A 388 18.78 -14.93 -11.09
CA ILE A 388 17.85 -13.79 -11.08
C ILE A 388 18.09 -12.89 -12.29
N SER A 389 19.34 -12.56 -12.62
CA SER A 389 19.67 -11.71 -13.78
C SER A 389 19.25 -12.33 -15.11
N VAL A 390 19.32 -13.66 -15.26
CA VAL A 390 18.81 -14.37 -16.43
C VAL A 390 17.29 -14.31 -16.49
N GLU A 391 16.63 -14.54 -15.36
CA GLU A 391 15.16 -14.44 -15.25
C GLU A 391 14.67 -13.01 -15.53
N GLU A 392 15.34 -12.01 -14.98
CA GLU A 392 15.06 -10.59 -15.21
C GLU A 392 15.21 -10.23 -16.70
N ALA A 393 16.29 -10.67 -17.33
CA ALA A 393 16.53 -10.45 -18.76
C ALA A 393 15.45 -11.12 -19.62
N ALA A 394 15.05 -12.35 -19.29
CA ALA A 394 13.97 -13.04 -19.96
C ALA A 394 12.62 -12.32 -19.79
N THR A 395 12.33 -11.86 -18.59
CA THR A 395 11.12 -11.09 -18.28
C THR A 395 11.11 -9.77 -19.05
N ARG A 396 12.23 -9.03 -19.07
CA ARG A 396 12.39 -7.80 -19.85
C ARG A 396 12.22 -8.04 -21.35
N ALA A 397 12.84 -9.09 -21.89
CA ALA A 397 12.72 -9.42 -23.30
C ALA A 397 11.27 -9.77 -23.68
N ALA A 398 10.55 -10.54 -22.84
CA ALA A 398 9.13 -10.81 -23.03
C ALA A 398 8.29 -9.52 -22.97
N ASN A 399 8.65 -8.62 -22.10
CA ASN A 399 8.00 -7.33 -21.93
C ASN A 399 8.20 -6.43 -23.15
N ASP A 400 9.42 -6.37 -23.68
CA ASP A 400 9.74 -5.56 -24.87
C ASP A 400 9.06 -6.14 -26.11
N ALA A 401 9.00 -7.46 -26.24
CA ALA A 401 8.26 -8.13 -27.30
C ALA A 401 6.75 -7.82 -27.26
N ALA A 402 6.16 -7.79 -26.04
CA ALA A 402 4.76 -7.42 -25.86
C ALA A 402 4.46 -5.93 -26.17
N ARG A 403 5.42 -5.04 -25.95
CA ARG A 403 5.30 -3.61 -26.29
C ARG A 403 5.44 -3.32 -27.77
N HIS A 404 6.23 -4.12 -28.49
CA HIS A 404 6.56 -3.91 -29.89
C HIS A 404 6.34 -5.16 -30.74
N PRO A 405 5.08 -5.65 -30.89
CA PRO A 405 4.80 -6.88 -31.65
C PRO A 405 5.25 -6.81 -33.11
N ALA A 406 5.35 -5.61 -33.69
CA ALA A 406 5.84 -5.41 -35.05
C ALA A 406 7.37 -5.57 -35.24
N ALA A 407 8.14 -5.56 -34.14
CA ALA A 407 9.60 -5.73 -34.23
C ALA A 407 10.01 -7.23 -34.41
N LEU A 408 9.18 -8.17 -33.97
CA LEU A 408 9.41 -9.62 -34.14
C LEU A 408 9.25 -10.09 -35.58
N THR A 409 8.47 -9.40 -36.42
CA THR A 409 8.28 -9.76 -37.83
C THR A 409 9.52 -9.47 -38.69
N ARG A 410 10.45 -8.64 -38.21
CA ARG A 410 11.71 -8.31 -38.93
C ARG A 410 12.85 -9.29 -38.66
N ILE A 411 12.81 -10.04 -37.56
CA ILE A 411 13.90 -10.98 -37.18
C ILE A 411 13.68 -12.38 -37.77
N LEU A 412 12.48 -12.68 -38.24
CA LEU A 412 12.17 -13.98 -38.87
C LEU A 412 12.21 -13.96 -40.41
N VAL A 413 12.64 -12.87 -41.03
CA VAL A 413 12.71 -12.70 -42.51
C VAL A 413 14.14 -12.40 -42.98
N GLU A 414 15.14 -12.35 -42.11
CA GLU A 414 16.56 -12.44 -42.43
C GLU A 414 17.17 -13.74 -41.89
#